data_d43a5bcd77b50da51b0e8b4827c49fb5
#
_entry.id   d43a5bcd77b50da51b0e8b4827c49fb5
#
_cell.length_a   1.000
_cell.length_b   1.000
_cell.length_c   1.000
_cell.angle_alpha   90.00
_cell.angle_beta   90.00
_cell.angle_gamma   90.00
#
_symmetry.space_group_name_H-M   'P 1'
#
loop_
_entity.id
_entity.type
_entity.pdbx_description
1 polymer ?
#
loop_
_entity_poly.entity_id
_entity_poly.type
_entity_poly.pdbx_seq_one_letter_code
_entity_poly.pdbx_strand_id
1 'polypeptide(L)'
;MGVIKRLPMYNMRIRYGMSQAELAAAAGISTLTISLWERGKSDPSMFALQSVCDALGATLTEYVTGNAIDPPKTAQRGAEAATMKRNRKDAKYSRARLARNAGISEQSLYSYETGLREPGLSAMQKLSEALGITIDEYIGFAPKNY
;
A
#
# COMPACT_ATOMS: atom_id res chain seq x y z
N MET A 1 23.39 17.94 12.25
CA MET A 1 21.96 18.03 11.89
C MET A 1 21.67 17.10 10.73
N GLY A 2 20.69 16.25 10.88
CA GLY A 2 20.33 15.29 9.84
C GLY A 2 19.57 15.92 8.67
N VAL A 3 19.57 15.22 7.54
CA VAL A 3 18.76 15.59 6.39
C VAL A 3 17.29 15.34 6.72
N ILE A 4 16.41 16.28 6.37
CA ILE A 4 14.97 16.09 6.56
C ILE A 4 14.52 14.99 5.60
N LYS A 5 14.06 13.88 6.17
CA LYS A 5 13.55 12.77 5.37
C LYS A 5 12.12 13.09 4.91
N ARG A 6 11.94 13.22 3.61
CA ARG A 6 10.59 13.41 3.05
C ARG A 6 9.84 12.09 3.03
N LEU A 7 8.57 12.14 3.35
CA LEU A 7 7.73 10.95 3.35
C LEU A 7 7.31 10.58 1.93
N PRO A 8 6.98 9.30 1.70
CA PRO A 8 6.67 8.80 0.35
C PRO A 8 5.60 9.61 -0.39
N MET A 9 4.54 10.03 0.29
CA MET A 9 3.46 10.81 -0.35
C MET A 9 3.98 12.12 -0.94
N TYR A 10 4.80 12.86 -0.17
CA TYR A 10 5.42 14.08 -0.66
C TYR A 10 6.30 13.81 -1.87
N ASN A 11 7.19 12.83 -1.75
CA ASN A 11 8.14 12.51 -2.81
C ASN A 11 7.43 12.10 -4.10
N MET A 12 6.39 11.27 -4.00
CA MET A 12 5.61 10.82 -5.14
C MET A 12 4.91 11.99 -5.82
N ARG A 13 4.23 12.81 -5.02
CA ARG A 13 3.50 13.96 -5.53
C ARG A 13 4.43 14.92 -6.30
N ILE A 14 5.58 15.22 -5.72
CA ILE A 14 6.57 16.11 -6.37
C ILE A 14 7.10 15.50 -7.66
N ARG A 15 7.39 14.20 -7.66
CA ARG A 15 7.86 13.51 -8.88
C ARG A 15 6.86 13.65 -10.03
N TYR A 16 5.56 13.61 -9.72
CA TYR A 16 4.52 13.71 -10.75
C TYR A 16 4.05 15.15 -10.98
N GLY A 17 4.72 16.14 -10.35
CA GLY A 17 4.47 17.55 -10.61
C GLY A 17 3.12 18.05 -10.16
N MET A 18 2.54 17.47 -9.11
CA MET A 18 1.19 17.84 -8.65
C MET A 18 1.23 18.61 -7.34
N SER A 19 0.32 19.56 -7.19
CA SER A 19 0.05 20.19 -5.90
C SER A 19 -0.77 19.23 -5.02
N GLN A 20 -0.84 19.53 -3.72
CA GLN A 20 -1.70 18.78 -2.82
C GLN A 20 -3.16 18.80 -3.28
N ALA A 21 -3.64 19.98 -3.72
CA ALA A 21 -5.01 20.13 -4.20
C ALA A 21 -5.26 19.32 -5.48
N GLU A 22 -4.32 19.33 -6.40
CA GLU A 22 -4.43 18.56 -7.64
C GLU A 22 -4.50 17.05 -7.38
N LEU A 23 -3.60 16.57 -6.53
CA LEU A 23 -3.60 15.13 -6.19
C LEU A 23 -4.88 14.75 -5.43
N ALA A 24 -5.31 15.56 -4.49
CA ALA A 24 -6.53 15.30 -3.73
C ALA A 24 -7.74 15.20 -4.65
N ALA A 25 -7.88 16.12 -5.60
CA ALA A 25 -8.97 16.09 -6.56
C ALA A 25 -8.92 14.85 -7.44
N ALA A 26 -7.74 14.51 -7.96
CA ALA A 26 -7.57 13.36 -8.84
C ALA A 26 -7.83 12.03 -8.13
N ALA A 27 -7.46 11.93 -6.85
CA ALA A 27 -7.61 10.71 -6.08
C ALA A 27 -8.95 10.61 -5.34
N GLY A 28 -9.74 11.68 -5.34
CA GLY A 28 -11.00 11.71 -4.59
C GLY A 28 -10.81 11.73 -3.08
N ILE A 29 -9.78 12.40 -2.62
CA ILE A 29 -9.38 12.46 -1.21
C ILE A 29 -9.28 13.93 -0.81
N SER A 30 -9.46 14.27 0.47
CA SER A 30 -9.34 15.66 0.91
C SER A 30 -7.87 16.11 0.93
N THR A 31 -7.65 17.39 0.68
CA THR A 31 -6.33 18.01 0.77
C THR A 31 -5.75 17.86 2.17
N LEU A 32 -6.59 17.96 3.19
CA LEU A 32 -6.17 17.77 4.57
C LEU A 32 -5.60 16.38 4.79
N THR A 33 -6.24 15.34 4.25
CA THR A 33 -5.78 13.97 4.37
C THR A 33 -4.39 13.80 3.73
N ILE A 34 -4.22 14.33 2.52
CA ILE A 34 -2.90 14.32 1.85
C ILE A 34 -1.84 14.98 2.73
N SER A 35 -2.17 16.16 3.28
CA SER A 35 -1.26 16.88 4.17
C SER A 35 -0.87 16.08 5.41
N LEU A 36 -1.84 15.40 6.02
CA LEU A 36 -1.57 14.57 7.21
C LEU A 36 -0.63 13.40 6.88
N TRP A 37 -0.81 12.77 5.72
CA TRP A 37 0.09 11.70 5.28
C TRP A 37 1.50 12.23 5.03
N GLU A 38 1.63 13.39 4.39
CA GLU A 38 2.95 13.99 4.09
C GLU A 38 3.70 14.40 5.35
N ARG A 39 2.98 14.71 6.42
CA ARG A 39 3.58 15.09 7.71
C ARG A 39 3.74 13.92 8.66
N GLY A 40 3.34 12.72 8.26
CA GLY A 40 3.44 11.53 9.10
C GLY A 40 2.46 11.50 10.26
N LYS A 41 1.37 12.27 10.18
CA LYS A 41 0.36 12.32 11.24
C LYS A 41 -0.67 11.20 11.12
N SER A 42 -0.79 10.60 9.96
CA SER A 42 -1.62 9.41 9.75
C SER A 42 -1.03 8.56 8.64
N ASP A 43 -1.40 7.29 8.63
CA ASP A 43 -0.93 6.28 7.67
C ASP A 43 -2.05 6.03 6.66
N PRO A 44 -1.77 6.09 5.34
CA PRO A 44 -2.83 5.83 4.37
C PRO A 44 -3.31 4.37 4.45
N SER A 45 -4.62 4.18 4.29
CA SER A 45 -5.20 2.85 4.19
C SER A 45 -4.92 2.25 2.81
N MET A 46 -5.13 0.94 2.69
CA MET A 46 -4.95 0.25 1.42
C MET A 46 -5.75 0.89 0.30
N PHE A 47 -7.06 1.11 0.51
CA PHE A 47 -7.92 1.65 -0.55
C PHE A 47 -7.57 3.10 -0.89
N ALA A 48 -7.22 3.91 0.11
CA ALA A 48 -6.83 5.29 -0.12
C ALA A 48 -5.53 5.35 -0.94
N LEU A 49 -4.56 4.50 -0.61
CA LEU A 49 -3.30 4.45 -1.33
C LEU A 49 -3.49 3.96 -2.76
N GLN A 50 -4.37 2.97 -2.97
CA GLN A 50 -4.72 2.52 -4.32
C GLN A 50 -5.31 3.67 -5.15
N SER A 51 -6.15 4.51 -4.53
CA SER A 51 -6.74 5.67 -5.23
C SER A 51 -5.68 6.69 -5.66
N VAL A 52 -4.71 6.94 -4.80
CA VAL A 52 -3.58 7.82 -5.13
C VAL A 52 -2.76 7.24 -6.28
N CYS A 53 -2.42 5.97 -6.19
CA CYS A 53 -1.62 5.32 -7.24
C CYS A 53 -2.37 5.21 -8.56
N ASP A 54 -3.69 4.99 -8.53
CA ASP A 54 -4.51 5.06 -9.73
C ASP A 54 -4.45 6.44 -10.39
N ALA A 55 -4.56 7.49 -9.58
CA ALA A 55 -4.52 8.86 -10.09
C ALA A 55 -3.20 9.19 -10.78
N LEU A 56 -2.11 8.61 -10.30
CA LEU A 56 -0.77 8.86 -10.83
C LEU A 56 -0.34 7.85 -11.90
N GLY A 57 -1.03 6.73 -12.02
CA GLY A 57 -0.61 5.63 -12.89
C GLY A 57 0.64 4.91 -12.35
N ALA A 58 0.79 4.87 -11.03
CA ALA A 58 1.97 4.33 -10.36
C ALA A 58 1.61 3.11 -9.53
N THR A 59 2.62 2.28 -9.23
CA THR A 59 2.45 1.12 -8.35
C THR A 59 2.66 1.52 -6.89
N LEU A 60 2.20 0.68 -5.97
CA LEU A 60 2.44 0.88 -4.54
C LEU A 60 3.94 0.77 -4.23
N THR A 61 4.64 -0.10 -4.92
CA THR A 61 6.09 -0.24 -4.76
C THR A 61 6.82 1.05 -5.15
N GLU A 62 6.42 1.69 -6.26
CA GLU A 62 7.00 2.98 -6.63
C GLU A 62 6.72 4.04 -5.55
N TYR A 63 5.51 4.02 -4.98
CA TYR A 63 5.17 4.94 -3.89
C TYR A 63 6.15 4.80 -2.72
N VAL A 64 6.43 3.56 -2.30
CA VAL A 64 7.28 3.31 -1.14
C VAL A 64 8.76 3.49 -1.43
N THR A 65 9.24 2.96 -2.56
CA THR A 65 10.69 2.89 -2.85
C THR A 65 11.19 4.01 -3.75
N GLY A 66 10.30 4.68 -4.49
CA GLY A 66 10.67 5.64 -5.51
C GLY A 66 11.06 5.00 -6.83
N ASN A 67 11.04 3.68 -6.93
CA ASN A 67 11.44 2.94 -8.13
C ASN A 67 10.23 2.34 -8.84
N ALA A 68 10.07 2.66 -10.12
CA ALA A 68 8.99 2.10 -10.93
C ALA A 68 9.20 0.60 -11.11
N ILE A 69 8.10 -0.15 -11.02
CA ILE A 69 8.08 -1.59 -11.29
C ILE A 69 6.88 -1.90 -12.17
N ASP A 70 6.90 -3.05 -12.83
CA ASP A 70 5.73 -3.55 -13.52
C ASP A 70 4.73 -4.10 -12.50
N PRO A 71 3.44 -3.76 -12.63
CA PRO A 71 2.43 -4.32 -11.73
C PRO A 71 2.22 -5.81 -11.98
N PRO A 72 1.68 -6.54 -10.99
CA PRO A 72 1.40 -7.96 -11.18
C PRO A 72 0.37 -8.19 -12.30
N LYS A 73 0.61 -9.21 -13.11
CA LYS A 73 -0.25 -9.54 -14.26
C LYS A 73 -1.63 -10.04 -13.84
N THR A 74 -1.74 -10.58 -12.64
CA THR A 74 -2.97 -11.17 -12.12
C THR A 74 -3.69 -10.28 -11.12
N ALA A 75 -3.45 -8.97 -11.18
CA ALA A 75 -4.11 -8.02 -10.29
C ALA A 75 -5.63 -8.06 -10.49
N GLN A 76 -6.37 -8.07 -9.37
CA GLN A 76 -7.83 -8.14 -9.41
C GLN A 76 -8.43 -7.25 -8.32
N ARG A 77 -9.15 -6.22 -8.74
CA ARG A 77 -9.81 -5.28 -7.83
C ARG A 77 -10.96 -5.96 -7.10
N GLY A 78 -11.09 -5.66 -5.81
CA GLY A 78 -12.16 -6.22 -4.99
C GLY A 78 -11.84 -7.58 -4.41
N ALA A 79 -10.69 -8.15 -4.75
CA ALA A 79 -10.28 -9.47 -4.24
C ALA A 79 -9.03 -9.39 -3.36
N GLU A 80 -8.74 -8.22 -2.78
CA GLU A 80 -7.52 -7.98 -2.02
C GLU A 80 -7.39 -8.93 -0.83
N ALA A 81 -8.46 -9.12 -0.06
CA ALA A 81 -8.44 -10.00 1.10
C ALA A 81 -8.12 -11.45 0.69
N ALA A 82 -8.78 -11.94 -0.35
CA ALA A 82 -8.55 -13.29 -0.86
C ALA A 82 -7.14 -13.44 -1.42
N THR A 83 -6.64 -12.40 -2.08
CA THR A 83 -5.28 -12.39 -2.63
C THR A 83 -4.23 -12.46 -1.53
N MET A 84 -4.40 -11.68 -0.46
CA MET A 84 -3.51 -11.72 0.69
C MET A 84 -3.46 -13.12 1.31
N LYS A 85 -4.62 -13.71 1.51
CA LYS A 85 -4.71 -15.06 2.06
C LYS A 85 -4.04 -16.10 1.15
N ARG A 86 -4.27 -16.00 -0.16
CA ARG A 86 -3.66 -16.91 -1.14
C ARG A 86 -2.15 -16.79 -1.13
N ASN A 87 -1.60 -15.58 -1.12
CA ASN A 87 -0.16 -15.36 -1.09
C ASN A 87 0.48 -15.99 0.14
N ARG A 88 -0.18 -15.90 1.29
CA ARG A 88 0.30 -16.56 2.51
C ARG A 88 0.31 -18.08 2.35
N LYS A 89 -0.78 -18.64 1.84
CA LYS A 89 -0.91 -20.09 1.67
C LYS A 89 0.08 -20.62 0.63
N ASP A 90 0.27 -19.92 -0.45
CA ASP A 90 1.23 -20.31 -1.50
C ASP A 90 2.66 -20.33 -0.95
N ALA A 91 2.98 -19.44 -0.03
CA ALA A 91 4.27 -19.42 0.64
C ALA A 91 4.38 -20.43 1.78
N LYS A 92 3.34 -21.23 2.03
CA LYS A 92 3.31 -22.28 3.06
C LYS A 92 3.42 -21.73 4.48
N TYR A 93 2.90 -20.54 4.72
CA TYR A 93 2.85 -19.97 6.06
C TYR A 93 1.48 -20.18 6.71
N SER A 94 1.49 -20.53 7.99
CA SER A 94 0.29 -20.43 8.81
C SER A 94 0.06 -18.95 9.11
N ARG A 95 -1.18 -18.59 9.48
CA ARG A 95 -1.48 -17.21 9.86
C ARG A 95 -0.64 -16.78 11.07
N ALA A 96 -0.52 -17.65 12.07
CA ALA A 96 0.28 -17.35 13.26
C ALA A 96 1.75 -17.08 12.92
N ARG A 97 2.32 -17.89 12.04
CA ARG A 97 3.73 -17.74 11.65
C ARG A 97 3.95 -16.44 10.87
N LEU A 98 3.11 -16.14 9.90
CA LEU A 98 3.26 -14.91 9.13
C LEU A 98 3.09 -13.69 10.02
N ALA A 99 2.09 -13.68 10.88
CA ALA A 99 1.85 -12.56 11.79
C ALA A 99 3.07 -12.33 12.68
N ARG A 100 3.65 -13.40 13.23
CA ARG A 100 4.85 -13.30 14.07
C ARG A 100 6.04 -12.74 13.28
N ASN A 101 6.27 -13.26 12.07
CA ASN A 101 7.39 -12.81 11.24
C ASN A 101 7.23 -11.36 10.80
N ALA A 102 6.00 -10.92 10.57
CA ALA A 102 5.72 -9.55 10.17
C ALA A 102 5.63 -8.58 11.36
N GLY A 103 5.56 -9.10 12.59
CA GLY A 103 5.45 -8.25 13.77
C GLY A 103 4.07 -7.63 13.95
N ILE A 104 3.01 -8.33 13.52
CA ILE A 104 1.62 -7.89 13.71
C ILE A 104 0.86 -8.98 14.47
N SER A 105 -0.33 -8.62 15.00
CA SER A 105 -1.14 -9.61 15.69
C SER A 105 -1.80 -10.57 14.70
N GLU A 106 -1.97 -11.82 15.12
CA GLU A 106 -2.68 -12.82 14.31
C GLU A 106 -4.13 -12.38 14.03
N GLN A 107 -4.76 -11.71 15.01
CA GLN A 107 -6.12 -11.22 14.82
C GLN A 107 -6.20 -10.11 13.78
N SER A 108 -5.21 -9.23 13.72
CA SER A 108 -5.15 -8.21 12.66
C SER A 108 -5.03 -8.88 11.29
N LEU A 109 -4.13 -9.86 11.17
CA LEU A 109 -3.97 -10.57 9.90
C LEU A 109 -5.25 -11.30 9.50
N TYR A 110 -5.94 -11.94 10.44
CA TYR A 110 -7.24 -12.55 10.19
C TYR A 110 -8.24 -11.54 9.65
N SER A 111 -8.30 -10.35 10.27
CA SER A 111 -9.21 -9.29 9.83
C SER A 111 -8.92 -8.83 8.40
N TYR A 112 -7.65 -8.74 8.04
CA TYR A 112 -7.25 -8.36 6.68
C TYR A 112 -7.62 -9.44 5.67
N GLU A 113 -7.36 -10.71 5.99
CA GLU A 113 -7.60 -11.83 5.07
C GLU A 113 -9.08 -12.19 4.91
N THR A 114 -9.92 -11.72 5.82
CA THR A 114 -11.37 -11.94 5.76
C THR A 114 -12.13 -10.71 5.26
N GLY A 115 -11.43 -9.61 5.04
CA GLY A 115 -12.07 -8.38 4.58
C GLY A 115 -12.80 -7.60 5.67
N LEU A 116 -12.64 -7.97 6.94
CA LEU A 116 -13.26 -7.24 8.05
C LEU A 116 -12.62 -5.87 8.25
N ARG A 117 -11.33 -5.76 7.97
CA ARG A 117 -10.58 -4.50 8.01
C ARG A 117 -9.63 -4.47 6.84
N GLU A 118 -9.34 -3.25 6.34
CA GLU A 118 -8.26 -3.10 5.37
C GLU A 118 -6.94 -2.83 6.09
N PRO A 119 -5.82 -3.34 5.60
CA PRO A 119 -4.52 -3.00 6.19
C PRO A 119 -4.13 -1.57 5.83
N GLY A 120 -3.38 -0.91 6.73
CA GLY A 120 -2.71 0.33 6.40
C GLY A 120 -1.39 0.04 5.68
N LEU A 121 -0.73 1.11 5.23
CA LEU A 121 0.53 0.99 4.51
C LEU A 121 1.57 0.22 5.31
N SER A 122 1.73 0.56 6.59
CA SER A 122 2.71 -0.10 7.44
C SER A 122 2.51 -1.62 7.52
N ALA A 123 1.26 -2.05 7.69
CA ALA A 123 0.94 -3.48 7.76
C ALA A 123 1.23 -4.18 6.43
N MET A 124 0.85 -3.55 5.30
CA MET A 124 1.13 -4.11 3.98
C MET A 124 2.62 -4.28 3.73
N GLN A 125 3.42 -3.29 4.12
CA GLN A 125 4.88 -3.36 3.99
C GLN A 125 5.46 -4.52 4.80
N LYS A 126 5.06 -4.65 6.06
CA LYS A 126 5.57 -5.71 6.93
C LYS A 126 5.20 -7.09 6.41
N LEU A 127 3.97 -7.27 5.95
CA LEU A 127 3.49 -8.56 5.45
C LEU A 127 4.15 -8.93 4.12
N SER A 128 4.24 -8.00 3.18
CA SER A 128 4.90 -8.27 1.90
C SER A 128 6.38 -8.56 2.07
N GLU A 129 7.06 -7.83 2.95
CA GLU A 129 8.47 -8.10 3.27
C GLU A 129 8.67 -9.49 3.88
N ALA A 130 7.79 -9.88 4.80
CA ALA A 130 7.87 -11.20 5.43
C ALA A 130 7.69 -12.33 4.42
N LEU A 131 6.93 -12.08 3.35
CA LEU A 131 6.73 -13.05 2.26
C LEU A 131 7.74 -12.93 1.13
N GLY A 132 8.55 -11.87 1.13
CA GLY A 132 9.55 -11.64 0.08
C GLY A 132 8.95 -11.26 -1.26
N ILE A 133 7.78 -10.62 -1.27
CA ILE A 133 7.10 -10.15 -2.48
C ILE A 133 6.85 -8.64 -2.39
N THR A 134 6.43 -8.04 -3.50
CA THR A 134 6.08 -6.61 -3.49
C THR A 134 4.73 -6.39 -2.83
N ILE A 135 4.49 -5.16 -2.38
CA ILE A 135 3.18 -4.78 -1.84
C ILE A 135 2.10 -4.99 -2.90
N ASP A 136 2.40 -4.64 -4.14
CA ASP A 136 1.47 -4.79 -5.26
C ASP A 136 1.09 -6.25 -5.47
N GLU A 137 2.06 -7.16 -5.42
CA GLU A 137 1.80 -8.59 -5.50
C GLU A 137 0.97 -9.09 -4.32
N TYR A 138 1.28 -8.57 -3.13
CA TYR A 138 0.63 -9.04 -1.92
C TYR A 138 -0.88 -8.80 -1.94
N ILE A 139 -1.32 -7.62 -2.40
CA ILE A 139 -2.74 -7.29 -2.44
C ILE A 139 -3.37 -7.43 -3.82
N GLY A 140 -2.57 -7.73 -4.84
CA GLY A 140 -3.08 -7.86 -6.21
C GLY A 140 -3.45 -6.53 -6.83
N PHE A 141 -2.59 -5.52 -6.72
CA PHE A 141 -2.85 -4.18 -7.22
C PHE A 141 -2.14 -3.91 -8.55
N ALA A 142 -2.86 -3.30 -9.48
CA ALA A 142 -2.31 -2.63 -10.64
C ALA A 142 -3.08 -1.34 -10.86
N PRO A 143 -2.42 -0.23 -11.25
CA PRO A 143 -3.15 1.01 -11.54
C PRO A 143 -4.16 0.81 -12.66
N LYS A 144 -5.29 1.49 -12.59
CA LYS A 144 -6.38 1.30 -13.58
C LYS A 144 -5.97 1.68 -14.99
N ASN A 145 -5.07 2.63 -15.14
CA ASN A 145 -4.64 3.14 -16.45
C ASN A 145 -3.19 2.77 -16.78
N TYR A 146 -2.74 1.66 -16.24
CA TYR A 146 -1.37 1.20 -16.49
C TYR A 146 -1.18 0.65 -17.91
#